data_a73d8c6bd67272df05cd68adf9dc38af
#
_entry.id   a73d8c6bd67272df05cd68adf9dc38af
#
_cell.length_a   1.000
_cell.length_b   1.000
_cell.length_c   1.000
_cell.angle_alpha   90.00
_cell.angle_beta   90.00
_cell.angle_gamma   90.00
#
_symmetry.space_group_name_H-M   'P 1'
#
loop_
_entity.id
_entity.type
_entity.pdbx_description
1 polymer ?
#
loop_
_entity_poly.entity_id
_entity_poly.type
_entity_poly.pdbx_seq_one_letter_code
_entity_poly.pdbx_strand_id
1 'polypeptide(L)'
;MSSWGDSLKISVFGESHGKGIGVVIDGLPAGVRLDMEGIYLQMSRRAPGKDKTATPRLEKDIPQVLSGLLDNTTTGAPLCAVIENTNTRSGDYGNIMSCPRPGHADYTGNIRYGGFNDISGGGHFSGRLTAPIVFAGSVCRQILAEKGIRIAAHIASIGNVNDIRFDPVDIPSELIDRLNVSTFALIDQSAEEKMRAEVEQCRMNLDSIGGTVECAVTGLPAGVGSPMFYGIEGVISSIVFGIPAVKGIEFGAGFDAAKMKGSQDNDEFYYDGDTVRTRTNNHGGILGGISSGMPVIFRAALKPTPSIGKQQNTVDLVKHQDAKLEIHGRHDPCIVPRAVPVIESAAAVAVANLMMQVNKL
;
A
#
# COMPACT_ATOMS: atom_id res chain seq x y z
N MET A 1 -7.26 16.10 2.62
CA MET A 1 -8.43 15.28 3.02
C MET A 1 -7.95 13.86 3.24
N SER A 2 -8.48 13.19 4.24
CA SER A 2 -8.15 11.78 4.56
C SER A 2 -9.28 10.83 4.14
N SER A 3 -10.08 11.25 3.17
CA SER A 3 -11.14 10.48 2.53
C SER A 3 -10.85 10.30 1.06
N TRP A 4 -11.17 9.13 0.52
CA TRP A 4 -10.96 8.74 -0.87
C TRP A 4 -12.15 7.90 -1.37
N GLY A 5 -12.43 7.98 -2.67
CA GLY A 5 -13.43 7.19 -3.39
C GLY A 5 -14.73 7.92 -3.63
N ASP A 6 -15.56 7.35 -4.51
CA ASP A 6 -16.83 7.89 -4.96
C ASP A 6 -18.00 6.95 -4.61
N SER A 7 -18.10 5.78 -5.25
CA SER A 7 -19.14 4.76 -4.97
C SER A 7 -18.81 3.99 -3.70
N LEU A 8 -17.54 3.63 -3.51
CA LEU A 8 -16.99 3.15 -2.25
C LEU A 8 -16.12 4.23 -1.66
N LYS A 9 -16.43 4.72 -0.45
CA LYS A 9 -15.65 5.76 0.22
C LYS A 9 -14.95 5.20 1.43
N ILE A 10 -13.68 5.55 1.59
CA ILE A 10 -12.93 5.31 2.82
C ILE A 10 -12.54 6.64 3.46
N SER A 11 -12.64 6.73 4.78
CA SER A 11 -12.15 7.87 5.56
C SER A 11 -11.23 7.35 6.65
N VAL A 12 -9.92 7.63 6.54
CA VAL A 12 -8.91 7.25 7.53
C VAL A 12 -8.74 8.36 8.55
N PHE A 13 -8.72 8.03 9.84
CA PHE A 13 -8.58 9.00 10.92
C PHE A 13 -7.62 8.53 12.01
N GLY A 14 -7.29 9.47 12.90
CA GLY A 14 -6.39 9.25 14.04
C GLY A 14 -4.95 9.64 13.74
N GLU A 15 -4.10 9.44 14.74
CA GLU A 15 -2.70 9.84 14.75
C GLU A 15 -1.85 8.75 15.39
N SER A 16 -0.58 8.67 14.99
CA SER A 16 0.32 7.57 15.38
C SER A 16 0.46 7.38 16.89
N HIS A 17 0.42 8.47 17.66
CA HIS A 17 0.56 8.48 19.12
C HIS A 17 -0.73 8.96 19.83
N GLY A 18 -1.81 9.17 19.08
CA GLY A 18 -3.15 9.37 19.64
C GLY A 18 -3.72 8.09 20.28
N LYS A 19 -4.93 8.14 20.77
CA LYS A 19 -5.61 6.99 21.42
C LYS A 19 -5.78 5.79 20.46
N GLY A 20 -5.98 6.07 19.18
CA GLY A 20 -6.17 5.06 18.15
C GLY A 20 -6.20 5.67 16.76
N ILE A 21 -6.21 4.77 15.78
CA ILE A 21 -6.39 5.06 14.36
C ILE A 21 -7.56 4.24 13.85
N GLY A 22 -8.19 4.65 12.76
CA GLY A 22 -9.32 3.88 12.24
C GLY A 22 -9.71 4.26 10.83
N VAL A 23 -10.74 3.57 10.35
CA VAL A 23 -11.35 3.81 9.04
C VAL A 23 -12.87 3.70 9.14
N VAL A 24 -13.54 4.53 8.38
CA VAL A 24 -14.95 4.37 8.00
C VAL A 24 -14.98 3.99 6.52
N ILE A 25 -15.69 2.92 6.21
CA ILE A 25 -15.94 2.44 4.84
C ILE A 25 -17.42 2.60 4.57
N ASP A 26 -17.78 3.42 3.60
CA ASP A 26 -19.15 3.69 3.20
C ASP A 26 -19.39 3.19 1.78
N GLY A 27 -20.59 2.65 1.51
CA GLY A 27 -20.98 2.09 0.21
C GLY A 27 -20.75 0.59 0.07
N LEU A 28 -20.42 -0.15 1.14
CA LEU A 28 -20.32 -1.61 1.08
C LEU A 28 -21.71 -2.25 0.82
N PRO A 29 -21.79 -3.31 -0.02
CA PRO A 29 -23.02 -4.06 -0.19
C PRO A 29 -23.43 -4.74 1.12
N ALA A 30 -24.73 -4.80 1.38
CA ALA A 30 -25.27 -5.54 2.52
C ALA A 30 -25.28 -7.05 2.24
N GLY A 31 -25.19 -7.87 3.31
CA GLY A 31 -25.33 -9.32 3.22
C GLY A 31 -24.07 -10.10 2.89
N VAL A 32 -22.91 -9.46 2.79
CA VAL A 32 -21.63 -10.15 2.57
C VAL A 32 -21.09 -10.66 3.91
N ARG A 33 -20.87 -11.96 4.02
CA ARG A 33 -20.25 -12.57 5.21
C ARG A 33 -18.72 -12.47 5.13
N LEU A 34 -18.12 -11.85 6.13
CA LEU A 34 -16.67 -11.65 6.19
C LEU A 34 -15.98 -12.75 7.01
N ASP A 35 -14.88 -13.26 6.47
CA ASP A 35 -13.90 -14.05 7.22
C ASP A 35 -12.98 -13.13 8.02
N MET A 36 -13.23 -13.01 9.31
CA MET A 36 -12.45 -12.16 10.20
C MET A 36 -11.02 -12.70 10.41
N GLU A 37 -10.81 -14.00 10.39
CA GLU A 37 -9.48 -14.60 10.52
C GLU A 37 -8.61 -14.24 9.30
N GLY A 38 -9.19 -14.27 8.11
CA GLY A 38 -8.52 -13.78 6.89
C GLY A 38 -8.16 -12.31 6.98
N ILE A 39 -9.03 -11.46 7.55
CA ILE A 39 -8.73 -10.04 7.82
C ILE A 39 -7.58 -9.92 8.81
N TYR A 40 -7.60 -10.63 9.93
CA TYR A 40 -6.53 -10.59 10.94
C TYR A 40 -5.19 -11.07 10.37
N LEU A 41 -5.19 -12.06 9.48
CA LEU A 41 -4.00 -12.49 8.76
C LEU A 41 -3.38 -11.34 7.96
N GLN A 42 -4.17 -10.61 7.19
CA GLN A 42 -3.66 -9.46 6.40
C GLN A 42 -3.15 -8.33 7.30
N MET A 43 -3.90 -8.00 8.36
CA MET A 43 -3.45 -7.04 9.37
C MET A 43 -2.11 -7.44 9.97
N SER A 44 -1.95 -8.73 10.26
CA SER A 44 -0.72 -9.29 10.81
C SER A 44 0.47 -9.25 9.86
N ARG A 45 0.27 -9.35 8.53
CA ARG A 45 1.34 -9.20 7.52
C ARG A 45 1.91 -7.77 7.53
N ARG A 46 1.04 -6.79 7.75
CA ARG A 46 1.43 -5.38 7.85
C ARG A 46 2.05 -5.04 9.21
N ALA A 47 1.64 -5.68 10.30
CA ALA A 47 2.06 -5.35 11.66
C ALA A 47 3.58 -5.43 11.85
N PRO A 48 4.20 -4.55 12.66
CA PRO A 48 5.64 -4.59 12.94
C PRO A 48 6.03 -5.74 13.85
N GLY A 49 7.35 -6.02 13.94
CA GLY A 49 7.93 -6.88 14.98
C GLY A 49 8.04 -8.37 14.66
N LYS A 50 7.77 -8.77 13.41
CA LYS A 50 7.86 -10.19 13.00
C LYS A 50 9.20 -10.60 12.40
N ASP A 51 10.05 -9.64 12.06
CA ASP A 51 11.27 -9.89 11.31
C ASP A 51 12.38 -8.92 11.74
N LYS A 52 13.64 -9.35 11.64
CA LYS A 52 14.84 -8.53 11.91
C LYS A 52 14.98 -7.35 10.95
N THR A 53 14.32 -7.38 9.81
CA THR A 53 14.28 -6.26 8.83
C THR A 53 13.29 -5.15 9.23
N ALA A 54 12.44 -5.40 10.24
CA ALA A 54 11.45 -4.47 10.76
C ALA A 54 11.85 -3.91 12.13
N THR A 55 11.18 -2.82 12.53
CA THR A 55 11.31 -2.26 13.89
C THR A 55 10.95 -3.29 14.97
N PRO A 56 11.65 -3.30 16.12
CA PRO A 56 11.30 -4.16 17.25
C PRO A 56 10.01 -3.74 18.00
N ARG A 57 9.28 -2.75 17.50
CA ARG A 57 7.98 -2.33 18.03
C ARG A 57 6.98 -3.46 17.80
N LEU A 58 6.23 -3.85 18.83
CA LEU A 58 5.18 -4.86 18.75
C LEU A 58 3.82 -4.18 18.86
N GLU A 59 3.01 -4.33 17.83
CA GLU A 59 1.60 -3.91 17.80
C GLU A 59 0.78 -5.00 17.11
N LYS A 60 -0.30 -5.42 17.74
CA LYS A 60 -1.13 -6.52 17.22
C LYS A 60 -2.04 -6.10 16.08
N ASP A 61 -2.27 -4.78 15.90
CA ASP A 61 -3.15 -4.20 14.88
C ASP A 61 -4.54 -4.86 14.81
N ILE A 62 -5.13 -5.19 15.96
CA ILE A 62 -6.45 -5.84 16.03
C ILE A 62 -7.53 -4.76 15.85
N PRO A 63 -8.33 -4.80 14.77
CA PRO A 63 -9.42 -3.87 14.57
C PRO A 63 -10.62 -4.21 15.48
N GLN A 64 -11.19 -3.20 16.11
CA GLN A 64 -12.45 -3.26 16.80
C GLN A 64 -13.52 -2.66 15.89
N VAL A 65 -14.45 -3.48 15.43
CA VAL A 65 -15.56 -3.02 14.58
C VAL A 65 -16.65 -2.41 15.45
N LEU A 66 -17.04 -1.17 15.16
CA LEU A 66 -18.02 -0.40 15.91
C LEU A 66 -19.39 -0.35 15.24
N SER A 67 -19.45 -0.49 13.92
CA SER A 67 -20.68 -0.46 13.12
C SER A 67 -20.49 -1.16 11.78
N GLY A 68 -21.58 -1.43 11.07
CA GLY A 68 -21.57 -1.96 9.71
C GLY A 68 -21.50 -3.48 9.61
N LEU A 69 -21.36 -4.21 10.73
CA LEU A 69 -21.43 -5.67 10.80
C LEU A 69 -22.46 -6.17 11.83
N LEU A 70 -23.14 -7.23 11.47
CA LEU A 70 -23.95 -8.06 12.35
C LEU A 70 -23.56 -9.53 12.12
N ASP A 71 -23.07 -10.21 13.15
CA ASP A 71 -22.58 -11.61 13.06
C ASP A 71 -21.60 -11.82 11.88
N ASN A 72 -20.62 -10.90 11.77
CA ASN A 72 -19.63 -10.83 10.68
C ASN A 72 -20.23 -10.64 9.28
N THR A 73 -21.48 -10.21 9.17
CA THR A 73 -22.14 -9.93 7.90
C THR A 73 -22.36 -8.43 7.73
N THR A 74 -22.04 -7.90 6.55
CA THR A 74 -22.21 -6.46 6.26
C THR A 74 -23.68 -6.08 6.30
N THR A 75 -24.00 -4.94 6.92
CA THR A 75 -25.39 -4.47 7.08
C THR A 75 -25.81 -3.43 6.03
N GLY A 76 -24.85 -2.91 5.25
CA GLY A 76 -25.05 -1.76 4.36
C GLY A 76 -24.91 -0.40 5.05
N ALA A 77 -24.88 -0.36 6.39
CA ALA A 77 -24.48 0.84 7.11
C ALA A 77 -22.95 1.05 6.99
N PRO A 78 -22.44 2.29 7.17
CA PRO A 78 -21.00 2.52 7.15
C PRO A 78 -20.26 1.60 8.15
N LEU A 79 -19.26 0.87 7.64
CA LEU A 79 -18.42 0.00 8.46
C LEU A 79 -17.32 0.83 9.10
N CYS A 80 -17.35 0.92 10.42
CA CYS A 80 -16.34 1.65 11.20
C CYS A 80 -15.50 0.67 12.02
N ALA A 81 -14.17 0.78 11.87
CA ALA A 81 -13.22 0.02 12.67
C ALA A 81 -12.15 0.94 13.29
N VAL A 82 -11.81 0.66 14.54
CA VAL A 82 -10.78 1.36 15.31
C VAL A 82 -9.68 0.38 15.72
N ILE A 83 -8.44 0.83 15.66
CA ILE A 83 -7.25 0.10 16.09
C ILE A 83 -6.59 0.94 17.18
N GLU A 84 -6.52 0.41 18.40
CA GLU A 84 -5.88 1.09 19.52
C GLU A 84 -4.36 1.20 19.35
N ASN A 85 -3.78 2.30 19.80
CA ASN A 85 -2.34 2.49 19.88
C ASN A 85 -1.87 2.08 21.27
N THR A 86 -1.30 0.87 21.39
CA THR A 86 -0.92 0.29 22.69
C THR A 86 0.55 0.51 23.07
N ASN A 87 1.41 0.90 22.13
CA ASN A 87 2.85 1.02 22.36
C ASN A 87 3.37 2.41 21.93
N THR A 88 2.87 3.45 22.58
CA THR A 88 3.26 4.85 22.33
C THR A 88 4.30 5.31 23.35
N ARG A 89 5.44 5.84 22.88
CA ARG A 89 6.46 6.50 23.73
C ARG A 89 6.64 7.93 23.22
N SER A 90 5.94 8.86 23.82
CA SER A 90 5.94 10.28 23.42
C SER A 90 7.22 11.04 23.77
N GLY A 91 8.07 10.50 24.69
CA GLY A 91 9.31 11.17 25.12
C GLY A 91 10.43 11.24 24.08
N ASP A 92 10.39 10.42 23.04
CA ASP A 92 11.48 10.29 22.04
C ASP A 92 11.48 11.41 20.96
N TYR A 93 10.53 12.36 21.01
CA TYR A 93 10.27 13.28 19.89
C TYR A 93 10.51 14.76 20.22
N GLY A 94 11.06 15.09 21.41
CA GLY A 94 11.28 16.48 21.86
C GLY A 94 12.17 17.30 20.91
N ASN A 95 13.16 16.68 20.30
CA ASN A 95 14.11 17.33 19.37
C ASN A 95 13.52 17.62 17.99
N ILE A 96 12.43 16.94 17.62
CA ILE A 96 11.80 17.05 16.29
C ILE A 96 10.83 18.23 16.22
N MET A 97 10.41 18.76 17.37
CA MET A 97 9.45 19.88 17.44
C MET A 97 9.99 21.14 16.74
N SER A 98 11.26 21.45 16.90
CA SER A 98 11.90 22.62 16.27
C SER A 98 12.73 22.26 15.04
N CYS A 99 13.24 21.02 14.96
CA CYS A 99 14.14 20.57 13.89
C CYS A 99 13.47 19.49 13.05
N PRO A 100 12.81 19.84 11.92
CA PRO A 100 12.09 18.88 11.09
C PRO A 100 13.04 17.85 10.47
N ARG A 101 12.59 16.59 10.43
CA ARG A 101 13.33 15.50 9.77
C ARG A 101 13.41 15.74 8.26
N PRO A 102 14.61 15.68 7.66
CA PRO A 102 14.75 15.69 6.21
C PRO A 102 13.93 14.54 5.58
N GLY A 103 13.20 14.85 4.52
CA GLY A 103 12.40 13.86 3.81
C GLY A 103 11.10 13.39 4.51
N HIS A 104 10.77 13.92 5.70
CA HIS A 104 9.49 13.71 6.39
C HIS A 104 8.54 14.89 6.20
N ALA A 105 7.27 14.71 6.55
CA ALA A 105 6.25 15.76 6.47
C ALA A 105 6.29 16.77 7.64
N ASP A 106 7.26 16.73 8.53
CA ASP A 106 7.32 17.58 9.72
C ASP A 106 7.27 19.08 9.35
N TYR A 107 8.08 19.51 8.38
CA TYR A 107 8.10 20.90 7.91
C TYR A 107 6.81 21.27 7.17
N THR A 108 6.42 20.46 6.19
CA THR A 108 5.25 20.76 5.35
C THR A 108 3.94 20.68 6.14
N GLY A 109 3.84 19.76 7.09
CA GLY A 109 2.73 19.65 8.02
C GLY A 109 2.65 20.86 8.96
N ASN A 110 3.78 21.31 9.51
CA ASN A 110 3.85 22.51 10.35
C ASN A 110 3.32 23.73 9.61
N ILE A 111 3.76 23.97 8.38
CA ILE A 111 3.29 25.08 7.54
C ILE A 111 1.80 24.93 7.22
N ARG A 112 1.38 23.73 6.78
CA ARG A 112 -0.01 23.48 6.36
C ARG A 112 -1.02 23.71 7.48
N TYR A 113 -0.67 23.33 8.71
CA TYR A 113 -1.57 23.36 9.86
C TYR A 113 -1.21 24.44 10.88
N GLY A 114 -0.31 25.39 10.54
CA GLY A 114 0.06 26.50 11.42
C GLY A 114 0.68 26.05 12.75
N GLY A 115 1.35 24.90 12.76
CA GLY A 115 1.98 24.31 13.96
C GLY A 115 1.04 23.54 14.88
N PHE A 116 -0.24 23.39 14.53
CA PHE A 116 -1.25 22.70 15.37
C PHE A 116 -1.35 21.19 15.09
N ASN A 117 -0.58 20.63 14.16
CA ASN A 117 -0.56 19.20 13.90
C ASN A 117 0.17 18.43 15.00
N ASP A 118 -0.32 17.23 15.35
CA ASP A 118 0.45 16.31 16.20
C ASP A 118 1.67 15.79 15.41
N ILE A 119 2.85 16.03 15.96
CA ILE A 119 4.13 15.59 15.38
C ILE A 119 4.62 14.28 16.00
N SER A 120 3.99 13.82 17.09
CA SER A 120 4.42 12.64 17.85
C SER A 120 4.35 11.38 16.97
N GLY A 121 5.49 10.73 16.75
CA GLY A 121 5.59 9.58 15.86
C GLY A 121 5.22 9.84 14.39
N GLY A 122 5.19 11.12 13.98
CA GLY A 122 4.76 11.57 12.66
C GLY A 122 3.25 11.84 12.55
N GLY A 123 2.49 11.72 13.65
CA GLY A 123 1.08 12.05 13.71
C GLY A 123 0.24 11.36 12.64
N HIS A 124 -0.54 12.14 11.91
CA HIS A 124 -1.35 11.66 10.78
C HIS A 124 -0.54 11.33 9.51
N PHE A 125 0.73 11.74 9.42
CA PHE A 125 1.64 11.43 8.30
C PHE A 125 2.40 10.11 8.50
N SER A 126 2.20 9.45 9.61
CA SER A 126 2.89 8.20 9.96
C SER A 126 2.44 7.03 9.07
N GLY A 127 3.39 6.13 8.74
CA GLY A 127 3.08 4.83 8.14
C GLY A 127 2.13 3.96 8.98
N ARG A 128 1.89 4.31 10.26
CA ARG A 128 0.89 3.68 11.13
C ARG A 128 -0.52 3.75 10.52
N LEU A 129 -0.85 4.84 9.82
CA LEU A 129 -2.15 5.10 9.19
C LEU A 129 -2.44 4.14 8.01
N THR A 130 -1.48 3.29 7.63
CA THR A 130 -1.73 2.24 6.63
C THR A 130 -2.47 1.03 7.20
N ALA A 131 -2.51 0.82 8.52
CA ALA A 131 -3.26 -0.28 9.12
C ALA A 131 -4.78 -0.19 8.85
N PRO A 132 -5.45 0.97 9.01
CA PRO A 132 -6.82 1.15 8.56
C PRO A 132 -7.06 0.87 7.07
N ILE A 133 -6.09 1.20 6.20
CA ILE A 133 -6.17 0.89 4.76
C ILE A 133 -6.14 -0.62 4.53
N VAL A 134 -5.28 -1.35 5.27
CA VAL A 134 -5.23 -2.82 5.17
C VAL A 134 -6.53 -3.47 5.65
N PHE A 135 -7.15 -2.95 6.69
CA PHE A 135 -8.47 -3.42 7.10
C PHE A 135 -9.51 -3.23 5.99
N ALA A 136 -9.62 -2.00 5.45
CA ALA A 136 -10.56 -1.71 4.36
C ALA A 136 -10.31 -2.57 3.12
N GLY A 137 -9.04 -2.69 2.72
CA GLY A 137 -8.65 -3.53 1.59
C GLY A 137 -8.93 -5.01 1.80
N SER A 138 -8.77 -5.52 3.02
CA SER A 138 -9.09 -6.92 3.35
C SER A 138 -10.59 -7.21 3.21
N VAL A 139 -11.45 -6.29 3.61
CA VAL A 139 -12.89 -6.37 3.38
C VAL A 139 -13.20 -6.37 1.88
N CYS A 140 -12.64 -5.41 1.12
CA CYS A 140 -12.84 -5.32 -0.32
C CYS A 140 -12.34 -6.57 -1.07
N ARG A 141 -11.21 -7.15 -0.66
CA ARG A 141 -10.67 -8.39 -1.28
C ARG A 141 -11.63 -9.55 -1.15
N GLN A 142 -12.30 -9.71 -0.03
CA GLN A 142 -13.28 -10.80 0.16
C GLN A 142 -14.51 -10.61 -0.74
N ILE A 143 -15.01 -9.38 -0.84
CA ILE A 143 -16.12 -9.05 -1.75
C ILE A 143 -15.74 -9.30 -3.21
N LEU A 144 -14.53 -8.89 -3.61
CA LEU A 144 -14.01 -9.11 -4.96
C LEU A 144 -13.77 -10.58 -5.27
N ALA A 145 -13.36 -11.37 -4.29
CA ALA A 145 -13.14 -12.81 -4.44
C ALA A 145 -14.43 -13.57 -4.78
N GLU A 146 -15.59 -13.13 -4.28
CA GLU A 146 -16.90 -13.68 -4.69
C GLU A 146 -17.20 -13.50 -6.18
N LYS A 147 -16.54 -12.53 -6.82
CA LYS A 147 -16.61 -12.27 -8.27
C LYS A 147 -15.46 -12.91 -9.06
N GLY A 148 -14.64 -13.74 -8.42
CA GLY A 148 -13.46 -14.35 -9.04
C GLY A 148 -12.27 -13.40 -9.23
N ILE A 149 -12.30 -12.19 -8.66
CA ILE A 149 -11.21 -11.21 -8.74
C ILE A 149 -10.24 -11.45 -7.58
N ARG A 150 -8.98 -11.65 -7.91
CA ARG A 150 -7.92 -11.93 -6.93
C ARG A 150 -6.79 -10.90 -7.04
N ILE A 151 -6.19 -10.59 -5.91
CA ILE A 151 -5.12 -9.59 -5.82
C ILE A 151 -3.96 -10.18 -5.04
N ALA A 152 -2.76 -9.99 -5.56
CA ALA A 152 -1.53 -10.32 -4.86
C ALA A 152 -0.45 -9.30 -5.20
N ALA A 153 0.50 -9.13 -4.28
CA ALA A 153 1.70 -8.35 -4.53
C ALA A 153 2.93 -9.05 -3.96
N HIS A 154 4.08 -8.64 -4.46
CA HIS A 154 5.36 -9.12 -3.96
C HIS A 154 6.38 -7.97 -3.89
N ILE A 155 7.48 -8.22 -3.19
CA ILE A 155 8.63 -7.33 -3.17
C ILE A 155 9.34 -7.46 -4.51
N ALA A 156 9.18 -6.49 -5.41
CA ALA A 156 9.84 -6.53 -6.71
C ALA A 156 11.32 -6.12 -6.62
N SER A 157 11.67 -5.25 -5.65
CA SER A 157 13.08 -4.96 -5.33
C SER A 157 13.27 -4.43 -3.91
N ILE A 158 14.47 -4.63 -3.36
CA ILE A 158 15.00 -3.86 -2.23
C ILE A 158 16.36 -3.34 -2.66
N GLY A 159 16.52 -2.00 -2.67
CA GLY A 159 17.71 -1.37 -3.24
C GLY A 159 17.97 -1.83 -4.68
N ASN A 160 19.12 -2.42 -4.91
CA ASN A 160 19.53 -2.93 -6.23
C ASN A 160 19.25 -4.43 -6.41
N VAL A 161 18.73 -5.12 -5.41
CA VAL A 161 18.39 -6.54 -5.48
C VAL A 161 16.96 -6.70 -5.96
N ASN A 162 16.76 -7.38 -7.08
CA ASN A 162 15.45 -7.58 -7.70
C ASN A 162 14.97 -9.02 -7.50
N ASP A 163 13.66 -9.17 -7.35
CA ASP A 163 12.93 -10.41 -7.60
C ASP A 163 12.59 -10.53 -9.09
N ILE A 164 12.11 -11.70 -9.51
CA ILE A 164 11.50 -11.86 -10.84
C ILE A 164 10.12 -11.19 -10.84
N ARG A 165 9.68 -10.74 -12.02
CA ARG A 165 8.36 -10.13 -12.21
C ARG A 165 7.27 -11.19 -12.36
N PHE A 166 6.01 -10.80 -12.12
CA PHE A 166 4.88 -11.64 -12.55
C PHE A 166 4.97 -11.95 -14.04
N ASP A 167 4.55 -13.16 -14.42
CA ASP A 167 4.19 -13.41 -15.83
C ASP A 167 3.05 -12.46 -16.18
N PRO A 168 3.20 -11.60 -17.20
CA PRO A 168 2.20 -10.59 -17.48
C PRO A 168 0.88 -11.14 -18.02
N VAL A 169 0.87 -12.36 -18.56
CA VAL A 169 -0.28 -12.97 -19.23
C VAL A 169 -0.97 -14.00 -18.36
N ASP A 170 -0.20 -14.79 -17.62
CA ASP A 170 -0.71 -15.88 -16.79
C ASP A 170 -0.09 -15.89 -15.40
N ILE A 171 -0.92 -15.69 -14.37
CA ILE A 171 -0.51 -15.69 -12.97
C ILE A 171 -1.21 -16.85 -12.27
N PRO A 172 -0.48 -17.94 -11.91
CA PRO A 172 -1.07 -19.11 -11.28
C PRO A 172 -1.76 -18.78 -9.95
N SER A 173 -2.89 -19.41 -9.72
CA SER A 173 -3.66 -19.24 -8.47
C SER A 173 -2.86 -19.62 -7.23
N GLU A 174 -2.04 -20.65 -7.32
CA GLU A 174 -1.17 -21.14 -6.23
C GLU A 174 -0.10 -20.10 -5.85
N LEU A 175 0.40 -19.34 -6.85
CA LEU A 175 1.31 -18.23 -6.59
C LEU A 175 0.60 -17.13 -5.81
N ILE A 176 -0.61 -16.75 -6.21
CA ILE A 176 -1.42 -15.74 -5.52
C ILE A 176 -1.66 -16.16 -4.07
N ASP A 177 -2.04 -17.42 -3.84
CA ASP A 177 -2.29 -17.95 -2.49
C ASP A 177 -1.03 -17.90 -1.62
N ARG A 178 0.10 -18.31 -2.16
CA ARG A 178 1.40 -18.29 -1.47
C ARG A 178 1.83 -16.86 -1.09
N LEU A 179 1.70 -15.90 -2.00
CA LEU A 179 2.05 -14.50 -1.75
C LEU A 179 1.15 -13.88 -0.68
N ASN A 180 -0.14 -14.21 -0.69
CA ASN A 180 -1.15 -13.64 0.20
C ASN A 180 -1.00 -14.04 1.67
N VAL A 181 -0.20 -15.06 1.98
CA VAL A 181 0.10 -15.48 3.37
C VAL A 181 1.54 -15.16 3.77
N SER A 182 2.39 -14.76 2.84
CA SER A 182 3.80 -14.50 3.09
C SER A 182 4.02 -13.14 3.76
N THR A 183 4.92 -13.09 4.73
CA THR A 183 5.40 -11.85 5.39
C THR A 183 6.59 -11.21 4.65
N PHE A 184 7.32 -12.02 3.87
CA PHE A 184 8.38 -11.57 2.96
C PHE A 184 8.05 -12.14 1.58
N ALA A 185 7.07 -11.52 0.92
CA ALA A 185 6.47 -12.04 -0.29
C ALA A 185 7.41 -11.88 -1.49
N LEU A 186 7.89 -12.99 -2.02
CA LEU A 186 8.73 -13.09 -3.21
C LEU A 186 8.18 -14.15 -4.17
N ILE A 187 8.35 -13.92 -5.46
CA ILE A 187 8.07 -14.93 -6.49
C ILE A 187 9.22 -15.95 -6.49
N ASP A 188 10.47 -15.47 -6.57
CA ASP A 188 11.66 -16.30 -6.43
C ASP A 188 12.28 -16.17 -5.04
N GLN A 189 12.15 -17.21 -4.22
CA GLN A 189 12.68 -17.24 -2.87
C GLN A 189 14.22 -17.12 -2.80
N SER A 190 14.92 -17.36 -3.90
CA SER A 190 16.40 -17.26 -3.95
C SER A 190 16.91 -15.83 -3.76
N ALA A 191 16.06 -14.83 -4.01
CA ALA A 191 16.38 -13.42 -3.80
C ALA A 191 16.35 -12.98 -2.32
N GLU A 192 15.70 -13.75 -1.43
CA GLU A 192 15.43 -13.37 -0.04
C GLU A 192 16.71 -13.08 0.74
N GLU A 193 17.69 -13.98 0.68
CA GLU A 193 18.94 -13.83 1.44
C GLU A 193 19.68 -12.55 1.04
N LYS A 194 19.78 -12.26 -0.26
CA LYS A 194 20.43 -11.06 -0.77
C LYS A 194 19.69 -9.78 -0.36
N MET A 195 18.36 -9.77 -0.46
CA MET A 195 17.54 -8.63 -0.03
C MET A 195 17.68 -8.37 1.48
N ARG A 196 17.68 -9.43 2.30
CA ARG A 196 17.89 -9.30 3.74
C ARG A 196 19.29 -8.81 4.10
N ALA A 197 20.31 -9.25 3.38
CA ALA A 197 21.68 -8.76 3.56
C ALA A 197 21.79 -7.26 3.26
N GLU A 198 21.13 -6.77 2.21
CA GLU A 198 21.10 -5.34 1.84
C GLU A 198 20.43 -4.50 2.95
N VAL A 199 19.30 -4.97 3.49
CA VAL A 199 18.62 -4.31 4.62
C VAL A 199 19.51 -4.29 5.87
N GLU A 200 20.15 -5.41 6.19
CA GLU A 200 21.03 -5.52 7.36
C GLU A 200 22.25 -4.60 7.24
N GLN A 201 22.84 -4.51 6.06
CA GLN A 201 23.94 -3.56 5.81
C GLN A 201 23.52 -2.11 6.06
N CYS A 202 22.32 -1.72 5.58
CA CYS A 202 21.77 -0.38 5.86
C CYS A 202 21.55 -0.17 7.35
N ARG A 203 20.97 -1.16 8.05
CA ARG A 203 20.74 -1.11 9.51
C ARG A 203 22.04 -0.91 10.28
N MET A 204 23.10 -1.65 9.94
CA MET A 204 24.42 -1.54 10.57
C MET A 204 25.06 -0.16 10.34
N ASN A 205 24.75 0.44 9.20
CA ASN A 205 25.19 1.81 8.85
C ASN A 205 24.28 2.91 9.38
N LEU A 206 23.32 2.60 10.27
CA LEU A 206 22.33 3.55 10.82
C LEU A 206 21.51 4.25 9.73
N ASP A 207 21.27 3.59 8.61
CA ASP A 207 20.59 4.09 7.42
C ASP A 207 19.32 3.29 7.11
N SER A 208 18.66 3.64 6.03
CA SER A 208 17.48 2.95 5.51
C SER A 208 17.55 2.77 4.00
N ILE A 209 16.79 1.82 3.49
CA ILE A 209 16.72 1.49 2.07
C ILE A 209 15.26 1.39 1.60
N GLY A 210 15.00 1.85 0.39
CA GLY A 210 13.72 1.71 -0.29
C GLY A 210 13.69 0.51 -1.22
N GLY A 211 12.66 0.44 -2.04
CA GLY A 211 12.50 -0.57 -3.06
C GLY A 211 11.16 -0.44 -3.77
N THR A 212 10.76 -1.49 -4.46
CA THR A 212 9.52 -1.52 -5.24
C THR A 212 8.65 -2.71 -4.87
N VAL A 213 7.35 -2.52 -4.97
CA VAL A 213 6.32 -3.55 -4.83
C VAL A 213 5.62 -3.68 -6.18
N GLU A 214 5.53 -4.89 -6.73
CA GLU A 214 4.69 -5.20 -7.88
C GLU A 214 3.40 -5.83 -7.41
N CYS A 215 2.27 -5.39 -7.98
CA CYS A 215 0.93 -5.84 -7.63
C CYS A 215 0.19 -6.26 -8.89
N ALA A 216 -0.54 -7.36 -8.79
CA ALA A 216 -1.38 -7.90 -9.85
C ALA A 216 -2.83 -8.07 -9.37
N VAL A 217 -3.77 -7.70 -10.24
CA VAL A 217 -5.20 -7.96 -10.11
C VAL A 217 -5.60 -8.91 -11.24
N THR A 218 -6.02 -10.12 -10.90
CA THR A 218 -6.49 -11.13 -11.86
C THR A 218 -7.99 -11.30 -11.80
N GLY A 219 -8.60 -11.80 -12.87
CA GLY A 219 -10.05 -12.05 -12.94
C GLY A 219 -10.91 -10.78 -13.10
N LEU A 220 -10.31 -9.60 -13.25
CA LEU A 220 -11.07 -8.38 -13.53
C LEU A 220 -11.65 -8.47 -14.95
N PRO A 221 -12.98 -8.42 -15.13
CA PRO A 221 -13.58 -8.55 -16.44
C PRO A 221 -13.24 -7.33 -17.32
N ALA A 222 -13.22 -7.51 -18.64
CA ALA A 222 -13.09 -6.41 -19.58
C ALA A 222 -14.24 -5.40 -19.41
N GLY A 223 -13.94 -4.11 -19.63
CA GLY A 223 -14.94 -3.05 -19.61
C GLY A 223 -15.18 -2.41 -18.24
N VAL A 224 -14.25 -2.55 -17.29
CA VAL A 224 -14.26 -1.81 -16.00
C VAL A 224 -13.37 -0.59 -16.12
N GLY A 225 -13.76 0.52 -15.51
CA GLY A 225 -13.07 1.81 -15.63
C GLY A 225 -13.74 2.72 -16.66
N SER A 226 -13.11 3.86 -16.91
CA SER A 226 -13.63 4.90 -17.80
C SER A 226 -12.49 5.57 -18.57
N PRO A 227 -12.76 6.15 -19.73
CA PRO A 227 -11.72 6.90 -20.44
C PRO A 227 -11.30 8.15 -19.65
N MET A 228 -10.07 8.59 -19.90
CA MET A 228 -9.47 9.83 -19.38
C MET A 228 -9.30 9.84 -17.85
N PHE A 229 -10.05 10.67 -17.11
CA PHE A 229 -9.75 11.03 -15.71
C PHE A 229 -10.15 9.97 -14.67
N TYR A 230 -11.09 9.09 -14.99
CA TYR A 230 -11.54 7.98 -14.13
C TYR A 230 -11.07 6.62 -14.65
N GLY A 231 -10.00 6.61 -15.43
CA GLY A 231 -9.33 5.39 -15.87
C GLY A 231 -8.72 4.63 -14.69
N ILE A 232 -8.55 3.33 -14.87
CA ILE A 232 -8.02 2.43 -13.83
C ILE A 232 -6.69 2.95 -13.30
N GLU A 233 -5.79 3.39 -14.20
CA GLU A 233 -4.47 3.91 -13.82
C GLU A 233 -4.60 5.13 -12.90
N GLY A 234 -5.50 6.07 -13.22
CA GLY A 234 -5.74 7.27 -12.43
C GLY A 234 -6.32 6.93 -11.06
N VAL A 235 -7.30 6.04 -11.00
CA VAL A 235 -7.98 5.63 -9.77
C VAL A 235 -7.03 4.86 -8.84
N ILE A 236 -6.30 3.85 -9.36
CA ILE A 236 -5.29 3.11 -8.58
C ILE A 236 -4.17 4.07 -8.13
N SER A 237 -3.64 4.91 -9.02
CA SER A 237 -2.58 5.85 -8.67
C SER A 237 -2.99 6.80 -7.56
N SER A 238 -4.21 7.30 -7.57
CA SER A 238 -4.70 8.27 -6.60
C SER A 238 -4.71 7.73 -5.16
N ILE A 239 -5.11 6.47 -4.97
CA ILE A 239 -5.08 5.83 -3.64
C ILE A 239 -3.67 5.39 -3.26
N VAL A 240 -2.88 4.87 -4.22
CA VAL A 240 -1.51 4.40 -3.97
C VAL A 240 -0.59 5.55 -3.58
N PHE A 241 -0.69 6.73 -4.22
CA PHE A 241 0.04 7.93 -3.79
C PHE A 241 -0.42 8.48 -2.43
N GLY A 242 -1.60 8.09 -1.94
CA GLY A 242 -2.03 8.35 -0.57
C GLY A 242 -1.26 7.56 0.49
N ILE A 243 -0.56 6.49 0.10
CA ILE A 243 0.26 5.67 1.01
C ILE A 243 1.56 6.41 1.32
N PRO A 244 1.92 6.62 2.61
CA PRO A 244 3.20 7.22 2.97
C PRO A 244 4.40 6.49 2.33
N ALA A 245 5.39 7.25 1.88
CA ALA A 245 6.62 6.82 1.23
C ALA A 245 6.49 6.43 -0.26
N VAL A 246 5.32 6.28 -0.83
CA VAL A 246 5.18 6.08 -2.28
C VAL A 246 5.67 7.32 -3.03
N LYS A 247 6.49 7.10 -4.08
CA LYS A 247 7.10 8.15 -4.90
C LYS A 247 6.96 7.92 -6.41
N GLY A 248 6.53 6.75 -6.82
CA GLY A 248 6.31 6.43 -8.22
C GLY A 248 5.32 5.29 -8.36
N ILE A 249 4.66 5.25 -9.50
CA ILE A 249 3.82 4.15 -9.95
C ILE A 249 3.96 4.01 -11.46
N GLU A 250 3.95 2.78 -11.96
CA GLU A 250 3.93 2.48 -13.38
C GLU A 250 3.08 1.23 -13.65
N PHE A 251 2.49 1.15 -14.84
CA PHE A 251 1.60 0.06 -15.25
C PHE A 251 2.20 -0.71 -16.43
N GLY A 252 2.09 -2.04 -16.43
CA GLY A 252 2.63 -2.88 -17.51
C GLY A 252 4.12 -2.68 -17.74
N ALA A 253 4.52 -2.36 -18.99
CA ALA A 253 5.87 -2.02 -19.34
C ALA A 253 6.36 -0.71 -18.69
N GLY A 254 5.43 0.17 -18.27
CA GLY A 254 5.74 1.40 -17.56
C GLY A 254 6.66 2.32 -18.38
N PHE A 255 7.74 2.81 -17.77
CA PHE A 255 8.70 3.69 -18.46
C PHE A 255 9.48 3.01 -19.57
N ASP A 256 9.53 1.67 -19.61
CA ASP A 256 10.19 0.94 -20.69
C ASP A 256 9.42 1.04 -22.02
N ALA A 257 8.11 1.26 -22.00
CA ALA A 257 7.29 1.51 -23.20
C ALA A 257 7.84 2.67 -24.04
N ALA A 258 8.41 3.70 -23.39
CA ALA A 258 9.03 4.84 -24.11
C ALA A 258 10.22 4.46 -24.99
N LYS A 259 10.81 3.26 -24.80
CA LYS A 259 11.94 2.72 -25.57
C LYS A 259 11.49 1.75 -26.65
N MET A 260 10.22 1.33 -26.64
CA MET A 260 9.64 0.35 -27.57
C MET A 260 9.16 1.00 -28.85
N LYS A 261 9.17 0.22 -29.92
CA LYS A 261 8.44 0.55 -31.15
C LYS A 261 7.01 0.05 -31.02
N GLY A 262 6.04 0.67 -31.69
CA GLY A 262 4.65 0.25 -31.64
C GLY A 262 4.42 -1.24 -31.91
N SER A 263 5.18 -1.83 -32.85
CA SER A 263 5.12 -3.26 -33.13
C SER A 263 5.67 -4.17 -32.02
N GLN A 264 6.37 -3.62 -31.03
CA GLN A 264 6.90 -4.32 -29.88
C GLN A 264 6.02 -4.11 -28.63
N ASP A 265 5.39 -2.94 -28.55
CA ASP A 265 4.56 -2.53 -27.44
C ASP A 265 3.10 -3.02 -27.58
N ASN A 266 2.58 -3.09 -28.81
CA ASN A 266 1.19 -3.48 -29.06
C ASN A 266 0.92 -4.93 -28.61
N ASP A 267 -0.07 -5.10 -27.73
CA ASP A 267 -0.55 -6.39 -27.26
C ASP A 267 -1.52 -7.00 -28.28
N GLU A 268 -1.06 -7.97 -29.07
CA GLU A 268 -1.84 -8.61 -30.14
C GLU A 268 -3.01 -9.43 -29.57
N PHE A 269 -4.22 -9.16 -30.04
CA PHE A 269 -5.43 -9.90 -29.64
C PHE A 269 -5.50 -11.29 -30.29
N TYR A 270 -6.06 -12.23 -29.54
CA TYR A 270 -6.46 -13.54 -30.05
C TYR A 270 -7.71 -14.07 -29.30
N TYR A 271 -8.35 -15.07 -29.85
CA TYR A 271 -9.42 -15.78 -29.19
C TYR A 271 -8.88 -17.00 -28.43
N ASP A 272 -9.21 -17.09 -27.15
CA ASP A 272 -9.01 -18.27 -26.30
C ASP A 272 -10.40 -18.82 -25.96
N GLY A 273 -10.87 -19.79 -26.77
CA GLY A 273 -12.28 -20.15 -26.83
C GLY A 273 -13.14 -18.95 -27.24
N ASP A 274 -14.11 -18.59 -26.39
CA ASP A 274 -14.98 -17.43 -26.63
C ASP A 274 -14.46 -16.13 -25.99
N THR A 275 -13.28 -16.18 -25.34
CA THR A 275 -12.69 -15.03 -24.62
C THR A 275 -11.63 -14.39 -25.47
N VAL A 276 -11.67 -13.06 -25.55
CA VAL A 276 -10.59 -12.26 -26.17
C VAL A 276 -9.47 -12.08 -25.15
N ARG A 277 -8.25 -12.44 -25.53
CA ARG A 277 -7.03 -12.25 -24.74
C ARG A 277 -5.93 -11.58 -25.58
N THR A 278 -4.83 -11.21 -24.93
CA THR A 278 -3.65 -10.69 -25.63
C THR A 278 -2.45 -11.63 -25.45
N ARG A 279 -1.55 -11.67 -26.46
CA ARG A 279 -0.35 -12.52 -26.44
C ARG A 279 0.71 -12.02 -25.49
N THR A 280 0.75 -10.70 -25.31
CA THR A 280 1.59 -9.95 -24.37
C THR A 280 0.69 -9.08 -23.50
N ASN A 281 1.22 -8.40 -22.52
CA ASN A 281 0.46 -7.49 -21.65
C ASN A 281 1.31 -6.27 -21.27
N ASN A 282 1.91 -5.63 -22.28
CA ASN A 282 2.74 -4.45 -22.11
C ASN A 282 1.94 -3.27 -21.54
N HIS A 283 0.64 -3.19 -21.86
CA HIS A 283 -0.27 -2.18 -21.34
C HIS A 283 -0.78 -2.48 -19.91
N GLY A 284 -0.36 -3.62 -19.32
CA GLY A 284 -0.70 -3.98 -17.95
C GLY A 284 -2.19 -4.17 -17.71
N GLY A 285 -2.92 -4.75 -18.69
CA GLY A 285 -4.35 -5.07 -18.58
C GLY A 285 -5.30 -3.89 -18.77
N ILE A 286 -4.81 -2.74 -19.23
CA ILE A 286 -5.57 -1.50 -19.31
C ILE A 286 -5.39 -0.86 -20.69
N LEU A 287 -6.49 -0.58 -21.38
CA LEU A 287 -6.50 0.10 -22.67
C LEU A 287 -7.50 1.26 -22.60
N GLY A 288 -7.01 2.48 -22.82
CA GLY A 288 -7.86 3.68 -22.77
C GLY A 288 -8.48 3.94 -21.39
N GLY A 289 -7.85 3.51 -20.30
CA GLY A 289 -8.36 3.63 -18.93
C GLY A 289 -9.32 2.52 -18.52
N ILE A 290 -9.55 1.53 -19.38
CA ILE A 290 -10.55 0.47 -19.23
C ILE A 290 -9.86 -0.90 -19.22
N SER A 291 -10.31 -1.81 -18.35
CA SER A 291 -9.75 -3.17 -18.27
C SER A 291 -9.95 -3.95 -19.56
N SER A 292 -8.93 -4.68 -19.99
CA SER A 292 -8.96 -5.55 -21.17
C SER A 292 -9.38 -7.00 -20.87
N GLY A 293 -9.49 -7.39 -19.60
CA GLY A 293 -9.69 -8.77 -19.16
C GLY A 293 -8.36 -9.50 -18.87
N MET A 294 -7.22 -8.91 -19.24
CA MET A 294 -5.90 -9.39 -18.85
C MET A 294 -5.56 -8.97 -17.41
N PRO A 295 -4.56 -9.59 -16.75
CA PRO A 295 -4.13 -9.15 -15.43
C PRO A 295 -3.78 -7.66 -15.40
N VAL A 296 -4.34 -6.92 -14.44
CA VAL A 296 -3.90 -5.54 -14.20
C VAL A 296 -2.65 -5.57 -13.35
N ILE A 297 -1.51 -5.16 -13.92
CA ILE A 297 -0.20 -5.20 -13.26
C ILE A 297 0.38 -3.80 -13.15
N PHE A 298 0.79 -3.44 -11.94
CA PHE A 298 1.46 -2.17 -11.68
C PHE A 298 2.58 -2.31 -10.63
N ARG A 299 3.52 -1.38 -10.63
CA ARG A 299 4.61 -1.29 -9.65
C ARG A 299 4.58 0.04 -8.93
N ALA A 300 4.82 0.01 -7.63
CA ALA A 300 4.93 1.19 -6.79
C ALA A 300 6.34 1.30 -6.19
N ALA A 301 6.95 2.47 -6.32
CA ALA A 301 8.26 2.78 -5.74
C ALA A 301 8.10 3.42 -4.36
N LEU A 302 8.78 2.86 -3.37
CA LEU A 302 8.80 3.33 -1.99
C LEU A 302 10.19 3.90 -1.65
N LYS A 303 10.22 5.16 -1.21
CA LYS A 303 11.45 5.77 -0.74
C LYS A 303 11.92 5.17 0.59
N PRO A 304 13.21 5.29 0.92
CA PRO A 304 13.72 4.94 2.25
C PRO A 304 13.00 5.68 3.37
N THR A 305 12.97 5.08 4.56
CA THR A 305 12.45 5.73 5.76
C THR A 305 13.28 6.95 6.11
N PRO A 306 12.68 8.14 6.29
CA PRO A 306 13.45 9.37 6.56
C PRO A 306 14.04 9.45 7.97
N SER A 307 13.53 8.66 8.91
CA SER A 307 14.06 8.57 10.27
C SER A 307 15.22 7.59 10.30
N ILE A 308 16.45 8.11 10.27
CA ILE A 308 17.69 7.33 10.30
C ILE A 308 18.59 7.80 11.45
N GLY A 309 19.46 6.90 11.93
CA GLY A 309 20.38 7.19 13.01
C GLY A 309 21.62 8.00 12.59
N LYS A 310 21.85 8.18 11.28
CA LYS A 310 22.89 9.08 10.80
C LYS A 310 22.54 10.53 11.08
N GLN A 311 23.54 11.32 11.46
CA GLN A 311 23.38 12.77 11.60
C GLN A 311 23.02 13.39 10.24
N GLN A 312 21.98 14.22 10.21
CA GLN A 312 21.50 14.91 9.03
C GLN A 312 21.50 16.43 9.24
N ASN A 313 21.73 17.18 8.18
CA ASN A 313 21.54 18.62 8.19
C ASN A 313 20.05 18.95 8.09
N THR A 314 19.60 19.90 8.89
CA THR A 314 18.23 20.42 8.91
C THR A 314 18.25 21.89 9.33
N VAL A 315 17.10 22.43 9.71
CA VAL A 315 16.97 23.79 10.23
C VAL A 315 16.27 23.77 11.59
N ASP A 316 16.60 24.75 12.45
CA ASP A 316 15.81 25.03 13.64
C ASP A 316 14.79 26.12 13.30
N LEU A 317 13.51 25.74 13.24
CA LEU A 317 12.40 26.61 12.85
C LEU A 317 12.11 27.72 13.88
N VAL A 318 12.53 27.52 15.13
CA VAL A 318 12.33 28.50 16.22
C VAL A 318 13.45 29.52 16.22
N LYS A 319 14.70 29.05 16.06
CA LYS A 319 15.88 29.90 16.09
C LYS A 319 16.24 30.52 14.73
N HIS A 320 15.54 30.09 13.65
CA HIS A 320 15.80 30.53 12.27
C HIS A 320 17.26 30.36 11.83
N GLN A 321 17.83 29.18 12.07
CA GLN A 321 19.23 28.87 11.73
C GLN A 321 19.38 27.42 11.27
N ASP A 322 20.48 27.11 10.58
CA ASP A 322 20.86 25.75 10.24
C ASP A 322 21.13 24.93 11.51
N ALA A 323 20.74 23.66 11.46
CA ALA A 323 20.88 22.74 12.57
C ALA A 323 21.32 21.36 12.10
N LYS A 324 21.75 20.54 13.04
CA LYS A 324 21.99 19.10 12.83
C LYS A 324 21.01 18.31 13.66
N LEU A 325 20.50 17.24 13.06
CA LEU A 325 19.54 16.34 13.68
C LEU A 325 20.12 14.92 13.67
N GLU A 326 20.08 14.28 14.80
CA GLU A 326 20.32 12.85 14.97
C GLU A 326 19.07 12.23 15.60
N ILE A 327 18.51 11.22 14.95
CA ILE A 327 17.26 10.64 15.37
C ILE A 327 17.57 9.35 16.14
N HIS A 328 17.28 9.38 17.44
CA HIS A 328 17.37 8.21 18.29
C HIS A 328 15.99 7.55 18.37
N GLY A 329 15.90 6.25 18.08
CA GLY A 329 14.63 5.55 18.14
C GLY A 329 14.62 4.22 17.36
N ARG A 330 13.46 3.56 17.37
CA ARG A 330 13.24 2.29 16.71
C ARG A 330 12.58 2.53 15.36
N HIS A 331 13.36 2.59 14.30
CA HIS A 331 12.88 2.82 12.94
C HIS A 331 13.06 1.57 12.08
N ASP A 332 12.18 1.39 11.08
CA ASP A 332 12.31 0.34 10.09
C ASP A 332 13.50 0.68 9.15
N PRO A 333 14.52 -0.17 9.05
CA PRO A 333 15.57 0.01 8.03
C PRO A 333 15.03 -0.17 6.61
N CYS A 334 13.96 -0.95 6.44
CA CYS A 334 13.26 -1.12 5.19
C CYS A 334 11.77 -1.35 5.44
N ILE A 335 10.90 -0.55 4.79
CA ILE A 335 9.45 -0.67 4.92
C ILE A 335 8.81 -1.53 3.83
N VAL A 336 9.56 -1.92 2.79
CA VAL A 336 9.03 -2.59 1.60
C VAL A 336 8.26 -3.87 1.91
N PRO A 337 8.75 -4.80 2.76
CA PRO A 337 8.01 -6.02 3.09
C PRO A 337 6.63 -5.73 3.71
N ARG A 338 6.55 -4.71 4.56
CA ARG A 338 5.30 -4.30 5.21
C ARG A 338 4.38 -3.50 4.29
N ALA A 339 4.92 -2.92 3.23
CA ALA A 339 4.15 -2.18 2.23
C ALA A 339 3.39 -3.11 1.27
N VAL A 340 3.81 -4.37 1.09
CA VAL A 340 3.14 -5.34 0.22
C VAL A 340 1.65 -5.44 0.52
N PRO A 341 1.18 -5.81 1.73
CA PRO A 341 -0.24 -5.90 2.04
C PRO A 341 -0.96 -4.54 1.98
N VAL A 342 -0.24 -3.42 2.09
CA VAL A 342 -0.82 -2.07 1.95
C VAL A 342 -1.15 -1.76 0.49
N ILE A 343 -0.23 -2.08 -0.43
CA ILE A 343 -0.43 -1.90 -1.88
C ILE A 343 -1.54 -2.82 -2.38
N GLU A 344 -1.56 -4.10 -1.95
CA GLU A 344 -2.67 -5.04 -2.23
C GLU A 344 -4.02 -4.46 -1.79
N SER A 345 -4.05 -3.88 -0.60
CA SER A 345 -5.26 -3.32 -0.01
C SER A 345 -5.73 -2.06 -0.73
N ALA A 346 -4.81 -1.19 -1.13
CA ALA A 346 -5.14 -0.01 -1.93
C ALA A 346 -5.71 -0.41 -3.30
N ALA A 347 -5.11 -1.42 -3.97
CA ALA A 347 -5.62 -1.98 -5.20
C ALA A 347 -7.04 -2.55 -5.02
N ALA A 348 -7.30 -3.29 -3.92
CA ALA A 348 -8.60 -3.86 -3.64
C ALA A 348 -9.70 -2.79 -3.45
N VAL A 349 -9.39 -1.73 -2.69
CA VAL A 349 -10.33 -0.61 -2.51
C VAL A 349 -10.60 0.09 -3.84
N ALA A 350 -9.56 0.33 -4.66
CA ALA A 350 -9.70 0.95 -5.97
C ALA A 350 -10.56 0.12 -6.93
N VAL A 351 -10.27 -1.18 -7.02
CA VAL A 351 -11.01 -2.09 -7.90
C VAL A 351 -12.46 -2.26 -7.44
N ALA A 352 -12.73 -2.36 -6.13
CA ALA A 352 -14.09 -2.41 -5.60
C ALA A 352 -14.87 -1.14 -5.97
N ASN A 353 -14.28 0.05 -5.79
CA ASN A 353 -14.90 1.31 -6.21
C ASN A 353 -15.21 1.35 -7.72
N LEU A 354 -14.28 0.90 -8.57
CA LEU A 354 -14.48 0.85 -10.02
C LEU A 354 -15.58 -0.14 -10.44
N MET A 355 -15.62 -1.32 -9.81
CA MET A 355 -16.63 -2.34 -10.07
C MET A 355 -18.04 -1.86 -9.70
N MET A 356 -18.18 -1.11 -8.59
CA MET A 356 -19.44 -0.48 -8.20
C MET A 356 -19.90 0.58 -9.20
N GLN A 357 -18.98 1.41 -9.73
CA GLN A 357 -19.31 2.45 -10.71
C GLN A 357 -19.94 1.89 -11.99
N VAL A 358 -19.58 0.66 -12.36
CA VAL A 358 -20.14 -0.04 -13.54
C VAL A 358 -21.21 -1.09 -13.19
N ASN A 359 -21.73 -1.08 -11.95
CA ASN A 359 -22.75 -2.01 -11.45
C ASN A 359 -22.37 -3.49 -11.64
N LYS A 360 -21.11 -3.85 -11.45
CA LYS A 360 -20.58 -5.21 -11.59
C LYS A 360 -20.15 -5.86 -10.26
N LEU A 361 -20.29 -5.16 -9.14
CA LEU A 361 -19.96 -5.67 -7.80
C LEU A 361 -21.16 -6.26 -7.09
#